data_dc8b1ce34d3040988ea6def8c323f223
#
_entry.id   dc8b1ce34d3040988ea6def8c323f223
#
_cell.length_a   1.000
_cell.length_b   1.000
_cell.length_c   1.000
_cell.angle_alpha   90.00
_cell.angle_beta   90.00
_cell.angle_gamma   90.00
#
_symmetry.space_group_name_H-M   'P 1'
#
loop_
_entity.id
_entity.type
_entity.pdbx_description
1 polymer ?
#
loop_
_entity_poly.entity_id
_entity_poly.type
_entity_poly.pdbx_seq_one_letter_code
_entity_poly.pdbx_strand_id
1 'polypeptide(L)'
;MIIKQEIRNECHFKSLAKTSKKGDCIVQVQEFGWYELEIHQTTGSRGGHRYFVVPLGSIPDSLHIPERIEVDRQVGKGKNAMVLKSIEEAPLKSVTASLSPVEGSPNGLVWWAAKLAAESGNASQHQFENKKTIDIGNQLHEDIENFINNNVVAENPLFVAWYKAVGEPAYQEGGTWLGTEVFTYDPTTERAGTLDAVYQAPSGEVTLYDWKTKNTKTYYDHNPFIKDHVQAFAYCWSLWNTMSLVRPDKMKVVYIMRDEDHKVEIAEVPLHPRLAATPQEPAGILKSIWRRSNEILKDMDTYLGGQEDGDE
;
A
#
# COMPACT_ATOMS: atom_id res chain seq x y z
N MET A 1 9.64 15.19 -11.70
CA MET A 1 8.26 14.69 -11.51
C MET A 1 7.53 15.67 -10.63
N ILE A 2 6.32 16.07 -10.97
CA ILE A 2 5.45 16.88 -10.12
C ILE A 2 4.31 15.99 -9.68
N ILE A 3 4.13 15.89 -8.38
CA ILE A 3 3.01 15.17 -7.77
C ILE A 3 2.10 16.20 -7.13
N LYS A 4 0.86 16.27 -7.57
CA LYS A 4 -0.18 17.09 -6.95
C LYS A 4 -1.19 16.17 -6.30
N GLN A 5 -1.44 16.35 -5.02
CA GLN A 5 -2.40 15.56 -4.27
C GLN A 5 -3.61 16.41 -3.92
N GLU A 6 -4.80 15.86 -4.15
CA GLU A 6 -6.06 16.47 -3.80
C GLU A 6 -6.99 15.44 -3.13
N ILE A 7 -7.71 15.87 -2.10
CA ILE A 7 -8.80 15.11 -1.53
C ILE A 7 -10.08 15.58 -2.19
N ARG A 8 -10.77 14.69 -2.90
CA ARG A 8 -12.02 15.00 -3.61
C ARG A 8 -13.19 14.24 -3.01
N ASN A 9 -14.30 14.93 -2.77
CA ASN A 9 -15.56 14.32 -2.34
C ASN A 9 -16.21 13.49 -3.46
N GLU A 10 -15.86 13.77 -4.71
CA GLU A 10 -16.29 13.06 -5.90
C GLU A 10 -15.05 12.72 -6.73
N CYS A 11 -14.82 11.44 -6.95
CA CYS A 11 -13.88 10.98 -7.95
C CYS A 11 -14.59 10.17 -9.02
N HIS A 12 -14.01 10.10 -10.22
CA HIS A 12 -14.61 9.46 -11.38
C HIS A 12 -14.98 7.98 -11.15
N PHE A 13 -14.51 7.39 -10.07
CA PHE A 13 -14.67 5.98 -9.73
C PHE A 13 -15.44 5.74 -8.45
N LYS A 14 -16.09 6.74 -7.93
CA LYS A 14 -17.03 6.53 -6.85
C LYS A 14 -18.15 5.63 -7.38
N SER A 15 -18.24 4.41 -6.86
CA SER A 15 -19.45 3.64 -7.01
C SER A 15 -20.62 4.54 -6.60
N LEU A 16 -21.57 4.75 -7.49
CA LEU A 16 -22.79 5.53 -7.22
C LEU A 16 -23.68 4.86 -6.16
N ALA A 17 -23.30 3.68 -5.67
CA ALA A 17 -23.93 3.07 -4.53
C ALA A 17 -23.77 3.98 -3.31
N LYS A 18 -24.87 4.48 -2.78
CA LYS A 18 -25.00 5.22 -1.53
C LYS A 18 -24.55 4.44 -0.30
N THR A 19 -23.39 3.84 -0.34
CA THR A 19 -22.91 2.99 0.75
C THR A 19 -21.62 3.53 1.27
N SER A 20 -21.72 4.39 2.14
CA SER A 20 -20.84 4.78 3.19
C SER A 20 -20.59 6.28 3.23
N LYS A 21 -20.74 6.83 4.40
CA LYS A 21 -20.36 8.17 4.81
C LYS A 21 -18.84 8.45 4.78
N LYS A 22 -18.07 7.53 4.19
CA LYS A 22 -16.62 7.65 3.98
C LYS A 22 -16.38 7.64 2.46
N GLY A 23 -16.60 8.79 1.86
CA GLY A 23 -16.61 8.89 0.41
C GLY A 23 -15.54 9.76 -0.19
N ASP A 24 -14.53 10.11 0.56
CA ASP A 24 -13.43 10.89 0.03
C ASP A 24 -12.49 9.98 -0.77
N CYS A 25 -12.06 10.45 -1.91
CA CYS A 25 -11.02 9.83 -2.67
C CYS A 25 -9.82 10.76 -2.74
N ILE A 26 -8.64 10.18 -2.62
CA ILE A 26 -7.38 10.90 -2.79
C ILE A 26 -6.99 10.75 -4.25
N VAL A 27 -6.72 11.87 -4.91
CA VAL A 27 -6.28 11.90 -6.31
C VAL A 27 -4.87 12.45 -6.36
N GLN A 28 -3.97 11.72 -6.98
CA GLN A 28 -2.65 12.22 -7.33
C GLN A 28 -2.56 12.41 -8.84
N VAL A 29 -2.24 13.61 -9.26
CA VAL A 29 -1.83 13.89 -10.64
C VAL A 29 -0.31 13.76 -10.69
N GLN A 30 0.16 12.87 -11.56
CA GLN A 30 1.58 12.60 -11.74
C GLN A 30 1.98 12.98 -13.17
N GLU A 31 2.89 13.92 -13.29
CA GLU A 31 3.41 14.42 -14.56
C GLU A 31 4.70 13.67 -14.93
N PHE A 32 4.72 13.01 -16.10
CA PHE A 32 5.81 12.18 -16.61
C PHE A 32 6.46 12.77 -17.88
N GLY A 33 6.80 14.03 -17.84
CA GLY A 33 7.36 14.73 -18.98
C GLY A 33 6.30 15.14 -20.00
N TRP A 34 5.93 14.26 -20.96
CA TRP A 34 4.96 14.59 -22.00
C TRP A 34 3.56 13.97 -21.79
N TYR A 35 3.37 13.16 -20.75
CA TYR A 35 2.07 12.62 -20.41
C TYR A 35 1.78 12.73 -18.91
N GLU A 36 0.52 12.70 -18.57
CA GLU A 36 0.03 12.84 -17.19
C GLU A 36 -0.94 11.70 -16.86
N LEU A 37 -0.88 11.23 -15.62
CA LEU A 37 -1.81 10.26 -15.06
C LEU A 37 -2.49 10.83 -13.82
N GLU A 38 -3.79 10.61 -13.71
CA GLU A 38 -4.49 10.67 -12.44
C GLU A 38 -4.54 9.28 -11.81
N ILE A 39 -4.05 9.13 -10.60
CA ILE A 39 -4.20 7.92 -9.81
C ILE A 39 -5.15 8.22 -8.65
N HIS A 40 -6.25 7.51 -8.62
CA HIS A 40 -7.29 7.65 -7.62
C HIS A 40 -7.20 6.55 -6.60
N GLN A 41 -7.14 6.89 -5.31
CA GLN A 41 -7.23 5.95 -4.21
C GLN A 41 -8.58 6.11 -3.50
N THR A 42 -9.31 5.03 -3.37
CA THR A 42 -10.56 4.96 -2.62
C THR A 42 -10.48 3.87 -1.55
N THR A 43 -11.30 3.99 -0.50
CA THR A 43 -11.39 2.95 0.52
C THR A 43 -12.55 2.01 0.19
N GLY A 44 -12.27 0.72 0.06
CA GLY A 44 -13.29 -0.30 -0.14
C GLY A 44 -14.14 -0.53 1.12
N SER A 45 -15.29 -1.17 0.96
CA SER A 45 -16.23 -1.48 2.05
C SER A 45 -15.63 -2.30 3.19
N ARG A 46 -14.57 -3.06 2.91
CA ARG A 46 -13.82 -3.86 3.90
C ARG A 46 -12.54 -3.17 4.41
N GLY A 47 -12.38 -1.86 4.15
CA GLY A 47 -11.24 -1.07 4.62
C GLY A 47 -9.97 -1.15 3.77
N GLY A 48 -9.93 -1.96 2.71
CA GLY A 48 -8.78 -2.03 1.80
C GLY A 48 -8.76 -0.86 0.79
N HIS A 49 -7.57 -0.43 0.40
CA HIS A 49 -7.42 0.58 -0.64
C HIS A 49 -7.70 0.00 -2.03
N ARG A 50 -8.35 0.79 -2.86
CA ARG A 50 -8.62 0.51 -4.26
C ARG A 50 -8.04 1.64 -5.09
N TYR A 51 -7.38 1.27 -6.19
CA TYR A 51 -6.72 2.23 -7.06
C TYR A 51 -7.30 2.16 -8.46
N PHE A 52 -7.36 3.33 -9.09
CA PHE A 52 -7.79 3.49 -10.46
C PHE A 52 -6.84 4.47 -11.14
N VAL A 53 -6.52 4.24 -12.39
CA VAL A 53 -5.63 5.11 -13.16
C VAL A 53 -6.38 5.70 -14.34
N VAL A 54 -6.23 6.98 -14.54
CA VAL A 54 -6.85 7.75 -15.65
C VAL A 54 -5.76 8.48 -16.40
N PRO A 55 -5.61 8.24 -17.70
CA PRO A 55 -4.72 9.06 -18.50
C PRO A 55 -5.33 10.46 -18.70
N LEU A 56 -4.51 11.49 -18.56
CA LEU A 56 -4.85 12.86 -18.89
C LEU A 56 -4.27 13.20 -20.27
N GLY A 57 -4.91 12.72 -21.32
CA GLY A 57 -4.48 12.88 -22.71
C GLY A 57 -3.85 11.63 -23.31
N SER A 58 -2.94 11.81 -24.26
CA SER A 58 -2.24 10.68 -24.92
C SER A 58 -1.19 10.09 -24.00
N ILE A 59 -1.11 8.77 -23.97
CA ILE A 59 -0.13 8.00 -23.19
C ILE A 59 0.74 7.15 -24.11
N PRO A 60 1.91 6.67 -23.66
CA PRO A 60 2.72 5.72 -24.42
C PRO A 60 1.97 4.41 -24.70
N ASP A 61 2.13 3.86 -25.89
CA ASP A 61 1.54 2.57 -26.25
C ASP A 61 2.01 1.41 -25.34
N SER A 62 3.17 1.58 -24.71
CA SER A 62 3.72 0.62 -23.73
C SER A 62 3.04 0.68 -22.36
N LEU A 63 2.24 1.71 -22.08
CA LEU A 63 1.55 1.90 -20.83
C LEU A 63 0.12 1.34 -20.93
N HIS A 64 -0.06 0.13 -20.44
CA HIS A 64 -1.36 -0.51 -20.39
C HIS A 64 -2.16 0.01 -19.19
N ILE A 65 -3.31 0.61 -19.46
CA ILE A 65 -4.28 1.00 -18.44
C ILE A 65 -5.51 0.13 -18.64
N PRO A 66 -5.95 -0.63 -17.60
CA PRO A 66 -7.10 -1.50 -17.71
C PRO A 66 -8.37 -0.73 -18.13
N GLU A 67 -9.09 -1.26 -19.11
CA GLU A 67 -10.38 -0.71 -19.54
C GLU A 67 -11.41 -0.80 -18.40
N ARG A 68 -12.31 0.14 -18.38
CA ARG A 68 -13.40 0.22 -17.42
C ARG A 68 -14.67 -0.24 -18.07
N ILE A 69 -15.41 -1.07 -17.37
CA ILE A 69 -16.77 -1.46 -17.76
C ILE A 69 -17.76 -0.81 -16.80
N GLU A 70 -18.58 0.12 -17.30
CA GLU A 70 -19.73 0.60 -16.57
C GLU A 70 -20.88 -0.41 -16.73
N VAL A 71 -21.39 -0.91 -15.63
CA VAL A 71 -22.48 -1.87 -15.61
C VAL A 71 -23.64 -1.30 -14.79
N ASP A 72 -24.84 -1.43 -15.33
CA ASP A 72 -26.04 -1.11 -14.60
C ASP A 72 -26.38 -2.24 -13.63
N ARG A 73 -26.25 -1.98 -12.34
CA ARG A 73 -26.55 -2.93 -11.28
C ARG A 73 -27.91 -2.64 -10.64
N GLN A 74 -28.80 -3.61 -10.66
CA GLN A 74 -30.07 -3.47 -9.98
C GLN A 74 -29.87 -3.71 -8.47
N VAL A 75 -30.21 -2.69 -7.65
CA VAL A 75 -30.12 -2.76 -6.19
C VAL A 75 -31.52 -2.61 -5.61
N GLY A 76 -31.93 -3.56 -4.77
CA GLY A 76 -33.26 -3.64 -4.20
C GLY A 76 -34.19 -4.59 -4.97
N LYS A 77 -35.38 -4.84 -4.41
CA LYS A 77 -36.40 -5.74 -4.99
C LYS A 77 -37.72 -4.98 -5.16
N GLY A 78 -38.48 -5.39 -6.18
CA GLY A 78 -39.84 -4.87 -6.44
C GLY A 78 -39.88 -3.42 -6.92
N LYS A 79 -40.93 -2.68 -6.55
CA LYS A 79 -41.16 -1.32 -6.99
C LYS A 79 -40.12 -0.30 -6.55
N ASN A 80 -39.29 -0.64 -5.60
CA ASN A 80 -38.20 0.20 -5.07
C ASN A 80 -36.83 -0.21 -5.61
N ALA A 81 -36.76 -1.07 -6.61
CA ALA A 81 -35.51 -1.41 -7.26
C ALA A 81 -34.95 -0.18 -7.98
N MET A 82 -33.73 0.16 -7.68
CA MET A 82 -33.01 1.24 -8.36
C MET A 82 -31.92 0.63 -9.23
N VAL A 83 -31.75 1.18 -10.43
CA VAL A 83 -30.59 0.86 -11.27
C VAL A 83 -29.49 1.82 -10.88
N LEU A 84 -28.41 1.27 -10.37
CA LEU A 84 -27.21 2.04 -10.06
C LEU A 84 -26.15 1.69 -11.08
N LYS A 85 -25.57 2.72 -11.67
CA LYS A 85 -24.35 2.54 -12.46
C LYS A 85 -23.21 2.16 -11.51
N SER A 86 -22.61 1.03 -11.74
CA SER A 86 -21.42 0.60 -11.02
C SER A 86 -20.31 0.31 -12.02
N ILE A 87 -19.09 0.58 -11.61
CA ILE A 87 -17.93 0.19 -12.38
C ILE A 87 -17.57 -1.22 -11.91
N GLU A 88 -17.82 -2.21 -12.77
CA GLU A 88 -17.59 -3.63 -12.42
C GLU A 88 -16.18 -4.09 -12.69
N GLU A 89 -15.42 -3.39 -13.51
CA GLU A 89 -14.03 -3.78 -13.62
C GLU A 89 -13.27 -3.52 -12.34
N ALA A 90 -12.57 -4.57 -12.01
CA ALA A 90 -11.84 -4.62 -10.77
C ALA A 90 -10.90 -3.42 -10.70
N PRO A 91 -10.94 -2.65 -9.61
CA PRO A 91 -9.88 -1.71 -9.33
C PRO A 91 -8.56 -2.46 -9.35
N LEU A 92 -7.48 -1.77 -9.68
CA LEU A 92 -6.16 -2.34 -9.61
C LEU A 92 -5.95 -2.99 -8.25
N LYS A 93 -5.45 -4.21 -8.25
CA LYS A 93 -5.18 -4.91 -6.99
C LYS A 93 -4.07 -4.19 -6.24
N SER A 94 -4.30 -3.96 -4.96
CA SER A 94 -3.28 -3.39 -4.09
C SER A 94 -2.09 -4.35 -3.97
N VAL A 95 -0.87 -3.82 -4.01
CA VAL A 95 0.36 -4.57 -3.71
C VAL A 95 0.24 -5.25 -2.34
N THR A 96 -0.15 -4.49 -1.32
CA THR A 96 -0.29 -5.00 0.05
C THR A 96 -1.33 -6.13 0.16
N ALA A 97 -2.51 -5.97 -0.47
CA ALA A 97 -3.53 -7.00 -0.48
C ALA A 97 -3.09 -8.26 -1.22
N SER A 98 -2.29 -8.11 -2.30
CA SER A 98 -1.74 -9.23 -3.06
C SER A 98 -0.68 -10.02 -2.28
N LEU A 99 -0.10 -9.45 -1.22
CA LEU A 99 0.88 -10.08 -0.34
C LEU A 99 0.26 -10.71 0.90
N SER A 100 -1.02 -10.50 1.16
CA SER A 100 -1.66 -11.04 2.38
C SER A 100 -1.53 -12.56 2.54
N PRO A 101 -1.55 -13.39 1.47
CA PRO A 101 -1.33 -14.83 1.59
C PRO A 101 0.10 -15.22 1.96
N VAL A 102 1.06 -14.32 1.77
CA VAL A 102 2.48 -14.53 2.11
C VAL A 102 2.74 -14.23 3.60
N GLU A 103 1.79 -13.59 4.28
CA GLU A 103 1.86 -13.34 5.72
C GLU A 103 1.53 -14.59 6.51
N GLY A 104 2.56 -15.24 7.04
CA GLY A 104 2.50 -16.14 8.19
C GLY A 104 1.42 -17.21 8.19
N SER A 105 1.58 -18.20 9.02
CA SER A 105 0.57 -19.25 9.21
C SER A 105 -0.75 -18.65 9.71
N PRO A 106 -1.88 -18.87 9.02
CA PRO A 106 -3.21 -18.52 9.54
C PRO A 106 -3.42 -19.05 10.98
N ASN A 107 -2.80 -20.18 11.29
CA ASN A 107 -2.82 -20.79 12.62
C ASN A 107 -2.17 -19.87 13.70
N GLY A 108 -1.16 -19.10 13.37
CA GLY A 108 -0.54 -18.15 14.30
C GLY A 108 -1.49 -17.04 14.73
N LEU A 109 -2.26 -16.46 13.81
CA LEU A 109 -3.25 -15.44 14.10
C LEU A 109 -4.43 -16.00 14.91
N VAL A 110 -4.91 -17.19 14.55
CA VAL A 110 -5.99 -17.86 15.28
C VAL A 110 -5.56 -18.18 16.70
N TRP A 111 -4.36 -18.74 16.87
CA TRP A 111 -3.80 -19.03 18.20
C TRP A 111 -3.62 -17.76 19.05
N TRP A 112 -3.09 -16.69 18.47
CA TRP A 112 -2.94 -15.40 19.15
C TRP A 112 -4.28 -14.80 19.57
N ALA A 113 -5.29 -14.83 18.69
CA ALA A 113 -6.63 -14.36 19.00
C ALA A 113 -7.28 -15.18 20.12
N ALA A 114 -7.14 -16.51 20.07
CA ALA A 114 -7.63 -17.40 21.11
C ALA A 114 -6.94 -17.17 22.47
N LYS A 115 -5.63 -16.97 22.46
CA LYS A 115 -4.86 -16.64 23.65
C LYS A 115 -5.34 -15.34 24.28
N LEU A 116 -5.46 -14.27 23.50
CA LEU A 116 -5.95 -12.98 23.99
C LEU A 116 -7.39 -13.08 24.54
N ALA A 117 -8.25 -13.83 23.89
CA ALA A 117 -9.61 -14.09 24.35
C ALA A 117 -9.60 -14.82 25.71
N ALA A 118 -8.75 -15.82 25.87
CA ALA A 118 -8.62 -16.57 27.13
C ALA A 118 -8.06 -15.71 28.27
N GLU A 119 -7.06 -14.87 28.00
CA GLU A 119 -6.42 -14.01 29.00
C GLU A 119 -7.33 -12.84 29.43
N SER A 120 -8.10 -12.28 28.51
CA SER A 120 -8.94 -11.09 28.77
C SER A 120 -10.40 -11.42 29.12
N GLY A 121 -10.85 -12.64 28.88
CA GLY A 121 -12.26 -13.01 28.92
C GLY A 121 -13.12 -12.38 27.82
N ASN A 122 -12.51 -11.73 26.81
CA ASN A 122 -13.18 -11.04 25.73
C ASN A 122 -12.78 -11.60 24.37
N ALA A 123 -13.71 -12.27 23.69
CA ALA A 123 -13.48 -12.89 22.37
C ALA A 123 -13.04 -11.87 21.28
N SER A 124 -13.38 -10.58 21.46
CA SER A 124 -13.03 -9.51 20.50
C SER A 124 -11.73 -8.76 20.87
N GLN A 125 -11.01 -9.17 21.91
CA GLN A 125 -9.81 -8.46 22.37
C GLN A 125 -8.78 -8.29 21.26
N HIS A 126 -8.60 -9.29 20.41
CA HIS A 126 -7.68 -9.24 19.26
C HIS A 126 -8.02 -8.10 18.28
N GLN A 127 -9.30 -7.74 18.13
CA GLN A 127 -9.72 -6.64 17.26
C GLN A 127 -9.30 -5.29 17.83
N PHE A 128 -9.41 -5.12 19.16
CA PHE A 128 -8.97 -3.90 19.83
C PHE A 128 -7.46 -3.72 19.73
N GLU A 129 -6.69 -4.79 19.96
CA GLU A 129 -5.23 -4.74 19.86
C GLU A 129 -4.75 -4.48 18.42
N ASN A 130 -5.39 -5.11 17.42
CA ASN A 130 -5.13 -4.81 16.03
C ASN A 130 -5.44 -3.36 15.68
N LYS A 131 -6.61 -2.86 16.10
CA LYS A 131 -7.00 -1.48 15.84
C LYS A 131 -6.00 -0.51 16.46
N LYS A 132 -5.65 -0.70 17.73
CA LYS A 132 -4.64 0.11 18.42
C LYS A 132 -3.30 0.11 17.67
N THR A 133 -2.87 -1.04 17.19
CA THR A 133 -1.63 -1.17 16.40
C THR A 133 -1.71 -0.40 15.08
N ILE A 134 -2.83 -0.49 14.38
CA ILE A 134 -3.07 0.24 13.13
C ILE A 134 -3.10 1.74 13.40
N ASP A 135 -3.82 2.18 14.44
CA ASP A 135 -3.95 3.61 14.79
C ASP A 135 -2.57 4.22 15.13
N ILE A 136 -1.72 3.49 15.86
CA ILE A 136 -0.32 3.92 16.15
C ILE A 136 0.48 4.05 14.85
N GLY A 137 0.37 3.08 13.95
CA GLY A 137 1.06 3.14 12.66
C GLY A 137 0.61 4.34 11.82
N ASN A 138 -0.70 4.53 11.69
CA ASN A 138 -1.28 5.63 10.93
C ASN A 138 -0.86 7.00 11.49
N GLN A 139 -0.86 7.15 12.82
CA GLN A 139 -0.43 8.38 13.46
C GLN A 139 1.05 8.69 13.15
N LEU A 140 1.92 7.68 13.19
CA LEU A 140 3.33 7.86 12.85
C LEU A 140 3.50 8.30 11.38
N HIS A 141 2.78 7.68 10.44
CA HIS A 141 2.83 8.07 9.03
C HIS A 141 2.37 9.51 8.84
N GLU A 142 1.27 9.91 9.48
CA GLU A 142 0.74 11.28 9.45
C GLU A 142 1.76 12.29 10.04
N ASP A 143 2.39 11.96 11.17
CA ASP A 143 3.41 12.81 11.80
C ASP A 143 4.62 13.00 10.88
N ILE A 144 5.09 11.93 10.21
CA ILE A 144 6.20 11.98 9.25
C ILE A 144 5.81 12.80 8.02
N GLU A 145 4.63 12.56 7.47
CA GLU A 145 4.11 13.29 6.31
C GLU A 145 4.01 14.79 6.61
N ASN A 146 3.45 15.14 7.77
CA ASN A 146 3.34 16.54 8.20
C ASN A 146 4.72 17.21 8.39
N PHE A 147 5.70 16.46 8.88
CA PHE A 147 7.07 16.99 8.98
C PHE A 147 7.67 17.23 7.60
N ILE A 148 7.60 16.26 6.71
CA ILE A 148 8.20 16.35 5.37
C ILE A 148 7.54 17.45 4.52
N ASN A 149 6.20 17.53 4.55
CA ASN A 149 5.45 18.44 3.68
C ASN A 149 5.29 19.85 4.27
N ASN A 150 5.19 19.97 5.58
CA ASN A 150 4.80 21.20 6.26
C ASN A 150 5.81 21.65 7.32
N ASN A 151 6.90 20.91 7.52
CA ASN A 151 7.92 21.14 8.55
C ASN A 151 7.35 21.20 9.98
N VAL A 152 6.28 20.43 10.24
CA VAL A 152 5.63 20.32 11.55
C VAL A 152 6.30 19.21 12.36
N VAL A 153 6.89 19.56 13.48
CA VAL A 153 7.53 18.60 14.40
C VAL A 153 6.49 18.05 15.38
N ALA A 154 6.33 16.73 15.41
CA ALA A 154 5.44 16.05 16.36
C ALA A 154 6.17 15.68 17.65
N GLU A 155 5.41 15.62 18.75
CA GLU A 155 5.92 15.19 20.08
C GLU A 155 5.83 13.67 20.29
N ASN A 156 5.28 12.94 19.32
CA ASN A 156 5.14 11.48 19.32
C ASN A 156 6.52 10.82 19.45
N PRO A 157 6.76 9.98 20.49
CA PRO A 157 8.06 9.35 20.71
C PRO A 157 8.55 8.52 19.51
N LEU A 158 7.65 7.87 18.76
CA LEU A 158 7.99 7.11 17.55
C LEU A 158 8.46 8.04 16.43
N PHE A 159 7.81 9.20 16.28
CA PHE A 159 8.26 10.24 15.35
C PHE A 159 9.65 10.77 15.74
N VAL A 160 9.87 11.05 17.02
CA VAL A 160 11.18 11.53 17.52
C VAL A 160 12.29 10.51 17.23
N ALA A 161 12.00 9.22 17.40
CA ALA A 161 12.94 8.14 17.09
C ALA A 161 13.24 8.09 15.57
N TRP A 162 12.20 8.13 14.74
CA TRP A 162 12.32 8.21 13.28
C TRP A 162 13.10 9.46 12.84
N TYR A 163 12.79 10.63 13.42
CA TYR A 163 13.45 11.88 13.08
C TYR A 163 14.96 11.78 13.31
N LYS A 164 15.40 11.27 14.45
CA LYS A 164 16.83 11.07 14.76
C LYS A 164 17.51 10.10 13.83
N ALA A 165 16.82 9.04 13.41
CA ALA A 165 17.41 7.97 12.60
C ALA A 165 17.38 8.28 11.10
N VAL A 166 16.42 9.05 10.61
CA VAL A 166 16.17 9.29 9.18
C VAL A 166 16.01 10.77 8.86
N GLY A 167 15.12 11.48 9.55
CA GLY A 167 14.77 12.85 9.23
C GLY A 167 15.94 13.83 9.41
N GLU A 168 16.62 13.78 10.54
CA GLU A 168 17.76 14.65 10.84
C GLU A 168 18.96 14.38 9.92
N PRO A 169 19.39 13.10 9.69
CA PRO A 169 20.43 12.81 8.70
C PRO A 169 20.09 13.32 7.29
N ALA A 170 18.86 13.12 6.82
CA ALA A 170 18.42 13.61 5.52
C ALA A 170 18.46 15.14 5.42
N TYR A 171 18.05 15.83 6.49
CA TYR A 171 18.14 17.28 6.58
C TYR A 171 19.61 17.78 6.59
N GLN A 172 20.48 17.14 7.38
CA GLN A 172 21.91 17.49 7.45
C GLN A 172 22.65 17.23 6.15
N GLU A 173 22.28 16.19 5.43
CA GLU A 173 22.82 15.87 4.10
C GLU A 173 22.42 16.93 3.06
N GLY A 174 21.29 17.61 3.26
CA GLY A 174 20.80 18.67 2.36
C GLY A 174 20.15 18.17 1.09
N GLY A 175 19.62 16.96 1.10
CA GLY A 175 18.82 16.42 0.00
C GLY A 175 17.38 16.92 -0.01
N THR A 176 16.56 16.35 -0.87
CA THR A 176 15.18 16.79 -1.09
C THR A 176 14.22 15.62 -1.00
N TRP A 177 13.16 15.74 -0.22
CA TRP A 177 12.03 14.84 -0.28
C TRP A 177 11.22 15.14 -1.53
N LEU A 178 11.15 14.17 -2.46
CA LEU A 178 10.43 14.32 -3.73
C LEU A 178 8.92 14.11 -3.58
N GLY A 179 8.49 13.41 -2.53
CA GLY A 179 7.09 13.20 -2.20
C GLY A 179 6.91 12.23 -1.03
N THR A 180 5.72 12.30 -0.43
CA THR A 180 5.20 11.37 0.58
C THR A 180 3.90 10.76 0.10
N GLU A 181 3.53 9.59 0.62
CA GLU A 181 2.32 8.86 0.24
C GLU A 181 2.16 8.79 -1.29
N VAL A 182 3.27 8.43 -1.98
CA VAL A 182 3.35 8.45 -3.45
C VAL A 182 2.62 7.23 -4.02
N PHE A 183 1.59 7.47 -4.81
CA PHE A 183 0.88 6.39 -5.49
C PHE A 183 1.76 5.79 -6.58
N THR A 184 1.82 4.47 -6.58
CA THR A 184 2.57 3.70 -7.57
C THR A 184 1.63 2.82 -8.37
N TYR A 185 1.95 2.66 -9.64
CA TYR A 185 1.22 1.79 -10.55
C TYR A 185 2.19 1.00 -11.41
N ASP A 186 1.99 -0.31 -11.48
CA ASP A 186 2.75 -1.18 -12.39
C ASP A 186 1.82 -1.70 -13.49
N PRO A 187 1.97 -1.19 -14.73
CA PRO A 187 1.16 -1.63 -15.87
C PRO A 187 1.41 -3.08 -16.26
N THR A 188 2.57 -3.63 -15.90
CA THR A 188 2.96 -5.00 -16.27
C THR A 188 2.30 -6.06 -15.42
N THR A 189 2.09 -5.76 -14.13
CA THR A 189 1.45 -6.66 -13.17
C THR A 189 0.05 -6.22 -12.77
N GLU A 190 -0.41 -5.06 -13.26
CA GLU A 190 -1.71 -4.44 -12.93
C GLU A 190 -1.91 -4.28 -11.42
N ARG A 191 -0.84 -3.82 -10.76
CA ARG A 191 -0.84 -3.57 -9.32
C ARG A 191 -0.59 -2.11 -9.03
N ALA A 192 -1.20 -1.63 -7.97
CA ALA A 192 -0.99 -0.29 -7.47
C ALA A 192 -0.78 -0.30 -5.96
N GLY A 193 -0.25 0.77 -5.44
CA GLY A 193 -0.05 0.92 -4.01
C GLY A 193 0.41 2.32 -3.66
N THR A 194 0.63 2.53 -2.38
CA THR A 194 1.14 3.79 -1.84
C THR A 194 2.49 3.52 -1.20
N LEU A 195 3.48 4.27 -1.64
CA LEU A 195 4.84 4.29 -1.10
C LEU A 195 4.96 5.45 -0.12
N ASP A 196 5.53 5.21 1.04
CA ASP A 196 5.53 6.21 2.12
C ASP A 196 6.34 7.45 1.78
N ALA A 197 7.58 7.32 1.24
CA ALA A 197 8.34 8.49 0.83
C ALA A 197 9.41 8.22 -0.24
N VAL A 198 9.76 9.28 -0.98
CA VAL A 198 10.86 9.32 -1.96
C VAL A 198 11.80 10.46 -1.61
N TYR A 199 13.07 10.17 -1.44
CA TYR A 199 14.13 11.11 -1.11
C TYR A 199 15.22 11.11 -2.16
N GLN A 200 15.72 12.28 -2.51
CA GLN A 200 16.87 12.46 -3.38
C GLN A 200 18.01 13.14 -2.62
N ALA A 201 19.14 12.47 -2.52
CA ALA A 201 20.35 13.01 -1.96
C ALA A 201 20.96 14.09 -2.88
N PRO A 202 21.84 14.99 -2.37
CA PRO A 202 22.53 15.99 -3.21
C PRO A 202 23.36 15.38 -4.33
N SER A 203 23.80 14.13 -4.17
CA SER A 203 24.49 13.36 -5.22
C SER A 203 23.62 12.99 -6.41
N GLY A 204 22.28 13.15 -6.26
CA GLY A 204 21.28 12.68 -7.21
C GLY A 204 20.78 11.27 -6.91
N GLU A 205 21.35 10.54 -5.95
CA GLU A 205 20.90 9.21 -5.54
C GLU A 205 19.47 9.28 -5.01
N VAL A 206 18.60 8.39 -5.50
CA VAL A 206 17.19 8.33 -5.10
C VAL A 206 16.96 7.13 -4.18
N THR A 207 16.48 7.40 -2.98
CA THR A 207 16.10 6.39 -1.99
C THR A 207 14.59 6.36 -1.78
N LEU A 208 14.00 5.19 -1.86
CA LEU A 208 12.61 4.94 -1.45
C LEU A 208 12.59 4.52 0.02
N TYR A 209 11.56 4.96 0.73
CA TYR A 209 11.34 4.60 2.13
C TYR A 209 9.95 4.00 2.33
N ASP A 210 9.90 2.97 3.15
CA ASP A 210 8.66 2.35 3.64
C ASP A 210 8.77 2.23 5.17
N TRP A 211 7.81 2.80 5.90
CA TRP A 211 7.82 2.86 7.37
C TRP A 211 7.00 1.71 7.94
N LYS A 212 7.54 1.02 8.94
CA LYS A 212 6.85 -0.08 9.62
C LYS A 212 6.99 0.02 11.11
N THR A 213 5.88 -0.06 11.84
CA THR A 213 5.93 -0.19 13.30
C THR A 213 5.93 -1.67 13.70
N LYS A 214 6.83 -2.05 14.59
CA LYS A 214 6.95 -3.42 15.11
C LYS A 214 7.14 -3.38 16.64
N ASN A 215 6.94 -4.50 17.30
CA ASN A 215 7.48 -4.70 18.65
C ASN A 215 8.89 -5.30 18.53
N THR A 216 9.78 -4.93 19.42
CA THR A 216 11.17 -5.39 19.43
C THR A 216 11.28 -6.91 19.36
N LYS A 217 10.50 -7.62 20.18
CA LYS A 217 10.47 -9.09 20.15
C LYS A 217 10.05 -9.61 18.78
N THR A 218 8.95 -9.09 18.21
CA THR A 218 8.47 -9.53 16.90
C THR A 218 9.49 -9.26 15.82
N TYR A 219 10.22 -8.14 15.89
CA TYR A 219 11.26 -7.80 14.94
C TYR A 219 12.38 -8.85 14.94
N TYR A 220 12.95 -9.16 16.11
CA TYR A 220 14.07 -10.10 16.19
C TYR A 220 13.67 -11.57 15.97
N ASP A 221 12.44 -11.96 16.33
CA ASP A 221 11.95 -13.33 16.13
C ASP A 221 11.61 -13.63 14.64
N HIS A 222 11.30 -12.62 13.83
CA HIS A 222 10.75 -12.81 12.47
C HIS A 222 11.51 -12.08 11.35
N ASN A 223 12.59 -11.35 11.67
CA ASN A 223 13.40 -10.71 10.63
C ASN A 223 14.26 -11.75 9.85
N PRO A 224 14.38 -11.65 8.52
CA PRO A 224 13.84 -10.60 7.64
C PRO A 224 12.36 -10.80 7.32
N PHE A 225 11.60 -9.69 7.32
CA PHE A 225 10.19 -9.69 6.93
C PHE A 225 10.07 -9.75 5.40
N ILE A 226 10.02 -10.96 4.86
CA ILE A 226 9.99 -11.19 3.40
C ILE A 226 8.87 -10.40 2.73
N LYS A 227 7.68 -10.32 3.36
CA LYS A 227 6.57 -9.54 2.86
C LYS A 227 6.90 -8.06 2.68
N ASP A 228 7.51 -7.44 3.72
CA ASP A 228 7.86 -6.03 3.69
C ASP A 228 8.90 -5.76 2.59
N HIS A 229 9.87 -6.67 2.42
CA HIS A 229 10.87 -6.60 1.35
C HIS A 229 10.25 -6.77 -0.05
N VAL A 230 9.31 -7.70 -0.22
CA VAL A 230 8.61 -7.88 -1.52
C VAL A 230 7.73 -6.67 -1.83
N GLN A 231 7.08 -6.09 -0.82
CA GLN A 231 6.30 -4.86 -0.98
C GLN A 231 7.19 -3.71 -1.46
N ALA A 232 8.31 -3.50 -0.78
CA ALA A 232 9.31 -2.51 -1.11
C ALA A 232 9.83 -2.68 -2.55
N PHE A 233 10.18 -3.91 -2.92
CA PHE A 233 10.60 -4.25 -4.26
C PHE A 233 9.52 -3.98 -5.32
N ALA A 234 8.25 -4.28 -5.03
CA ALA A 234 7.14 -4.02 -5.94
C ALA A 234 6.94 -2.52 -6.18
N TYR A 235 7.08 -1.69 -5.14
CA TYR A 235 7.02 -0.24 -5.28
C TYR A 235 8.17 0.32 -6.11
N CYS A 236 9.39 -0.16 -5.86
CA CYS A 236 10.57 0.21 -6.64
C CYS A 236 10.38 -0.12 -8.12
N TRP A 237 9.88 -1.32 -8.42
CA TRP A 237 9.58 -1.76 -9.76
C TRP A 237 8.49 -0.92 -10.44
N SER A 238 7.42 -0.60 -9.70
CA SER A 238 6.33 0.25 -10.21
C SER A 238 6.83 1.62 -10.61
N LEU A 239 7.62 2.27 -9.75
CA LEU A 239 8.22 3.56 -10.06
C LEU A 239 9.16 3.51 -11.26
N TRP A 240 9.97 2.47 -11.34
CA TRP A 240 10.85 2.27 -12.48
C TRP A 240 10.09 2.10 -13.79
N ASN A 241 9.00 1.34 -13.77
CA ASN A 241 8.24 1.00 -14.96
C ASN A 241 7.37 2.15 -15.48
N THR A 242 6.84 2.96 -14.57
CA THR A 242 5.96 4.09 -14.90
C THR A 242 6.71 5.42 -14.91
N MET A 243 7.71 5.57 -14.07
CA MET A 243 8.45 6.82 -13.86
C MET A 243 9.89 6.67 -14.31
N SER A 244 10.11 6.57 -15.62
CA SER A 244 11.48 6.47 -16.18
C SER A 244 12.42 7.62 -15.77
N LEU A 245 11.88 8.71 -15.21
CA LEU A 245 12.63 9.87 -14.73
C LEU A 245 13.07 9.76 -13.26
N VAL A 246 12.43 8.92 -12.45
CA VAL A 246 12.77 8.68 -11.04
C VAL A 246 13.18 7.23 -10.88
N ARG A 247 14.44 6.96 -11.17
CA ARG A 247 15.01 5.63 -10.97
C ARG A 247 15.51 5.51 -9.54
N PRO A 248 14.90 4.65 -8.70
CA PRO A 248 15.40 4.45 -7.36
C PRO A 248 16.74 3.71 -7.41
N ASP A 249 17.70 4.22 -6.66
CA ASP A 249 19.00 3.58 -6.46
C ASP A 249 19.00 2.68 -5.24
N LYS A 250 18.19 3.05 -4.23
CA LYS A 250 18.06 2.34 -2.96
C LYS A 250 16.61 2.21 -2.53
N MET A 251 16.34 1.17 -1.78
CA MET A 251 15.09 0.96 -1.09
C MET A 251 15.37 0.62 0.36
N LYS A 252 14.75 1.33 1.30
CA LYS A 252 14.90 1.13 2.73
C LYS A 252 13.55 0.89 3.38
N VAL A 253 13.46 -0.19 4.14
CA VAL A 253 12.37 -0.41 5.08
C VAL A 253 12.84 0.01 6.47
N VAL A 254 12.14 0.95 7.07
CA VAL A 254 12.50 1.51 8.38
C VAL A 254 11.53 0.96 9.41
N TYR A 255 12.05 0.15 10.31
CA TYR A 255 11.30 -0.45 11.40
C TYR A 255 11.44 0.39 12.66
N ILE A 256 10.33 0.94 13.14
CA ILE A 256 10.27 1.75 14.37
C ILE A 256 9.62 0.89 15.46
N MET A 257 10.34 0.63 16.53
CA MET A 257 9.85 -0.21 17.63
C MET A 257 8.89 0.57 18.51
N ARG A 258 7.73 -0.05 18.81
CA ARG A 258 6.67 0.57 19.61
C ARG A 258 6.88 0.47 21.12
N ASP A 259 7.86 -0.34 21.53
CA ASP A 259 8.20 -0.59 22.93
C ASP A 259 8.98 0.59 23.52
N GLU A 260 9.29 0.54 24.80
CA GLU A 260 9.88 1.64 25.57
C GLU A 260 11.17 2.23 24.96
N ASP A 261 11.96 1.41 24.29
CA ASP A 261 13.24 1.87 23.70
C ASP A 261 13.08 2.65 22.40
N HIS A 262 11.92 2.57 21.74
CA HIS A 262 11.64 3.19 20.45
C HIS A 262 12.78 3.06 19.44
N LYS A 263 13.48 1.91 19.47
CA LYS A 263 14.62 1.65 18.60
C LYS A 263 14.21 1.67 17.15
N VAL A 264 15.09 2.19 16.30
CA VAL A 264 14.90 2.20 14.85
C VAL A 264 15.94 1.29 14.20
N GLU A 265 15.45 0.38 13.37
CA GLU A 265 16.26 -0.49 12.53
C GLU A 265 15.97 -0.19 11.06
N ILE A 266 17.03 -0.06 10.26
CA ILE A 266 16.89 0.24 8.83
C ILE A 266 17.40 -0.97 8.05
N ALA A 267 16.52 -1.59 7.29
CA ALA A 267 16.86 -2.65 6.37
C ALA A 267 16.94 -2.09 4.95
N GLU A 268 18.11 -2.20 4.33
CA GLU A 268 18.25 -1.93 2.91
C GLU A 268 17.79 -3.16 2.13
N VAL A 269 16.82 -2.97 1.25
CA VAL A 269 16.33 -4.02 0.37
C VAL A 269 17.21 -4.07 -0.87
N PRO A 270 17.90 -5.19 -1.13
CA PRO A 270 18.77 -5.29 -2.29
C PRO A 270 17.97 -5.10 -3.58
N LEU A 271 18.28 -4.06 -4.31
CA LEU A 271 17.86 -3.93 -5.69
C LEU A 271 18.71 -4.90 -6.49
N HIS A 272 18.12 -6.00 -6.94
CA HIS A 272 18.86 -7.05 -7.64
C HIS A 272 19.58 -6.44 -8.85
N PRO A 273 20.88 -6.74 -9.08
CA PRO A 273 21.64 -6.20 -10.23
C PRO A 273 20.98 -6.44 -11.58
N ARG A 274 20.15 -7.48 -11.69
CA ARG A 274 19.34 -7.81 -12.87
C ARG A 274 18.15 -6.86 -13.08
N LEU A 275 17.70 -6.11 -12.05
CA LEU A 275 16.75 -5.01 -12.23
C LEU A 275 17.33 -3.93 -13.15
N ALA A 276 18.66 -3.79 -13.15
CA ALA A 276 19.37 -2.84 -14.01
C ALA A 276 19.59 -3.35 -15.43
N ALA A 277 19.58 -4.67 -15.66
CA ALA A 277 20.04 -5.25 -16.93
C ALA A 277 18.90 -5.61 -17.89
N THR A 278 17.77 -6.09 -17.39
CA THR A 278 16.61 -6.46 -18.26
C THR A 278 15.28 -6.20 -17.56
N PRO A 279 14.39 -5.37 -18.13
CA PRO A 279 13.07 -5.06 -17.55
C PRO A 279 12.15 -6.28 -17.38
N GLN A 280 12.46 -7.40 -18.01
CA GLN A 280 11.56 -8.57 -18.06
C GLN A 280 11.67 -9.49 -16.84
N GLU A 281 12.84 -9.59 -16.19
CA GLU A 281 13.03 -10.50 -15.05
C GLU A 281 12.29 -10.09 -13.78
N PRO A 282 12.32 -8.82 -13.33
CA PRO A 282 11.59 -8.39 -12.15
C PRO A 282 10.08 -8.55 -12.28
N ALA A 283 9.54 -8.19 -13.45
CA ALA A 283 8.14 -8.43 -13.76
C ALA A 283 7.80 -9.93 -13.69
N GLY A 284 8.68 -10.80 -14.17
CA GLY A 284 8.53 -12.25 -14.10
C GLY A 284 8.49 -12.77 -12.67
N ILE A 285 9.37 -12.26 -11.78
CA ILE A 285 9.41 -12.61 -10.36
C ILE A 285 8.11 -12.16 -9.68
N LEU A 286 7.72 -10.90 -9.85
CA LEU A 286 6.49 -10.37 -9.26
C LEU A 286 5.25 -11.10 -9.79
N LYS A 287 5.14 -11.36 -11.09
CA LYS A 287 4.06 -12.16 -11.67
C LYS A 287 4.00 -13.57 -11.06
N SER A 288 5.14 -14.19 -10.83
CA SER A 288 5.21 -15.50 -10.18
C SER A 288 4.71 -15.45 -8.73
N ILE A 289 5.10 -14.42 -7.97
CA ILE A 289 4.63 -14.20 -6.60
C ILE A 289 3.11 -13.96 -6.60
N TRP A 290 2.63 -13.08 -7.47
CA TRP A 290 1.20 -12.76 -7.58
C TRP A 290 0.36 -13.96 -7.99
N ARG A 291 0.87 -14.78 -8.92
CA ARG A 291 0.18 -16.02 -9.33
C ARG A 291 0.03 -16.96 -8.15
N ARG A 292 1.11 -17.23 -7.40
CA ARG A 292 1.07 -18.11 -6.22
C ARG A 292 0.14 -17.57 -5.15
N SER A 293 0.15 -16.27 -4.90
CA SER A 293 -0.77 -15.63 -3.97
C SER A 293 -2.24 -15.81 -4.40
N ASN A 294 -2.54 -15.65 -5.68
CA ASN A 294 -3.89 -15.85 -6.20
C ASN A 294 -4.33 -17.34 -6.13
N GLU A 295 -3.42 -18.27 -6.39
CA GLU A 295 -3.66 -19.72 -6.26
C GLU A 295 -4.01 -20.05 -4.80
N ILE A 296 -3.25 -19.56 -3.82
CA ILE A 296 -3.53 -19.77 -2.39
C ILE A 296 -4.89 -19.18 -2.01
N LEU A 297 -5.22 -17.96 -2.46
CA LEU A 297 -6.52 -17.35 -2.18
C LEU A 297 -7.66 -18.17 -2.77
N LYS A 298 -7.51 -18.66 -4.00
CA LYS A 298 -8.52 -19.50 -4.65
C LYS A 298 -8.73 -20.81 -3.92
N ASP A 299 -7.64 -21.44 -3.47
CA ASP A 299 -7.71 -22.68 -2.69
C ASP A 299 -8.41 -22.45 -1.35
N MET A 300 -8.13 -21.31 -0.69
CA MET A 300 -8.82 -20.92 0.55
C MET A 300 -10.30 -20.66 0.33
N ASP A 301 -10.69 -19.94 -0.72
CA ASP A 301 -12.10 -19.68 -1.06
C ASP A 301 -12.83 -21.00 -1.36
N THR A 302 -12.20 -21.93 -2.06
CA THR A 302 -12.75 -23.26 -2.34
C THR A 302 -12.92 -24.06 -1.05
N TYR A 303 -11.97 -23.99 -0.14
CA TYR A 303 -12.03 -24.68 1.16
C TYR A 303 -13.10 -24.08 2.08
N LEU A 304 -13.26 -22.77 2.10
CA LEU A 304 -14.25 -22.07 2.93
C LEU A 304 -15.65 -22.08 2.30
N GLY A 305 -15.75 -22.01 0.97
CA GLY A 305 -17.03 -22.07 0.24
C GLY A 305 -17.62 -23.47 0.12
N GLY A 306 -16.85 -24.53 0.44
CA GLY A 306 -17.33 -25.90 0.49
C GLY A 306 -18.23 -26.23 1.69
N GLN A 307 -18.60 -25.22 2.50
CA GLN A 307 -19.59 -25.32 3.57
C GLN A 307 -20.93 -24.67 3.22
N GLU A 308 -21.23 -24.45 1.94
CA GLU A 308 -22.58 -24.07 1.55
C GLU A 308 -23.52 -25.28 1.59
N ASP A 309 -24.39 -25.22 2.59
CA ASP A 309 -25.75 -25.73 2.63
C ASP A 309 -26.01 -27.22 2.31
N GLY A 310 -25.71 -28.05 3.30
CA GLY A 310 -26.41 -29.29 3.53
C GLY A 310 -27.37 -29.13 4.71
N ASP A 311 -28.37 -28.24 4.61
CA ASP A 311 -29.56 -28.28 5.48
C ASP A 311 -30.81 -28.25 4.60
N GLU A 312 -31.40 -29.42 4.49
CA GLU A 312 -32.80 -29.63 4.10
C GLU A 312 -33.78 -29.14 5.19
#